data_aefeb9e4ff5cf03d0a09661715101ac1
#
_entry.id   aefeb9e4ff5cf03d0a09661715101ac1
#
_cell.length_a   1.000
_cell.length_b   1.000
_cell.length_c   1.000
_cell.angle_alpha   90.00
_cell.angle_beta   90.00
_cell.angle_gamma   90.00
#
_symmetry.space_group_name_H-M   'P 1'
#
loop_
_entity.id
_entity.type
_entity.pdbx_description
1 polymer ?
#
loop_
_entity_poly.entity_id
_entity_poly.type
_entity_poly.pdbx_seq_one_letter_code
_entity_poly.pdbx_strand_id
1 'polypeptide(L)'
;MSLKEYLKDNLRYFILWLLMLGIIDFFLIMFKITSSLIWIITIVILSSMIIIYGYDYYRKRVFYQDFITKLNKLDKKSLITELIKKPNFLDGKILYDSLYEIDKSMYEEIEQYLQNINDFKEYIELWVHEVKLPIASSKLMIYNHETDKRKLQEQINRIENYVEQVLYYIRLENSEHDYLLKKCNLGKIVHKVIKRNQDSLLFHKISIEIKNINEIVISDSKWLEFIINQIISNSIKYRSKKDCKILFNVINDNHNIALEIIDNGIGIDKKELKYVFDKSFTGQNGRLVSSSTGMGLYITKSLCDKLGHKIKIESTIHKYTKVSIYFNDDQYYNVVR
;
A
#
# COMPACT_ATOMS: atom_id res chain seq x y z
N MET A 1 -7.28 33.37 24.76
CA MET A 1 -6.70 34.65 24.27
C MET A 1 -7.03 35.74 25.27
N SER A 2 -6.05 36.30 25.92
CA SER A 2 -6.22 37.41 26.88
C SER A 2 -6.22 38.76 26.14
N LEU A 3 -6.81 39.80 26.78
CA LEU A 3 -6.77 41.15 26.20
C LEU A 3 -5.34 41.64 26.02
N LYS A 4 -4.45 41.30 26.98
CA LYS A 4 -3.04 41.68 26.97
C LYS A 4 -2.27 41.09 25.77
N GLU A 5 -2.53 39.85 25.44
CA GLU A 5 -1.94 39.18 24.25
C GLU A 5 -2.42 39.83 22.96
N TYR A 6 -3.73 40.10 22.86
CA TYR A 6 -4.30 40.75 21.67
C TYR A 6 -3.73 42.17 21.47
N LEU A 7 -3.62 42.96 22.53
CA LEU A 7 -3.03 44.32 22.47
C LEU A 7 -1.56 44.26 22.07
N LYS A 8 -0.80 43.28 22.59
CA LYS A 8 0.62 43.10 22.24
C LYS A 8 0.79 42.74 20.77
N ASP A 9 -0.05 41.88 20.24
CA ASP A 9 -0.01 41.44 18.83
C ASP A 9 -0.34 42.59 17.88
N ASN A 10 -1.30 43.43 18.25
CA ASN A 10 -1.75 44.57 17.45
C ASN A 10 -1.00 45.88 17.76
N LEU A 11 0.03 45.89 18.62
CA LEU A 11 0.73 47.08 19.07
C LEU A 11 1.23 47.96 17.92
N ARG A 12 1.76 47.36 16.86
CA ARG A 12 2.25 48.09 15.68
C ARG A 12 1.15 48.88 14.98
N TYR A 13 -0.03 48.33 14.90
CA TYR A 13 -1.20 48.98 14.28
C TYR A 13 -1.69 50.14 15.18
N PHE A 14 -1.67 49.99 16.51
CA PHE A 14 -2.01 51.06 17.44
C PHE A 14 -1.05 52.24 17.34
N ILE A 15 0.26 51.97 17.23
CA ILE A 15 1.26 53.02 17.03
C ILE A 15 1.04 53.75 15.72
N LEU A 16 0.80 53.05 14.61
CA LEU A 16 0.53 53.65 13.33
C LEU A 16 -0.73 54.52 13.34
N TRP A 17 -1.79 54.10 14.01
CA TRP A 17 -3.01 54.87 14.20
C TRP A 17 -2.77 56.16 14.99
N LEU A 18 -2.01 56.09 16.06
CA LEU A 18 -1.65 57.28 16.86
C LEU A 18 -0.80 58.27 16.04
N LEU A 19 0.16 57.78 15.28
CA LEU A 19 0.95 58.63 14.37
C LEU A 19 0.07 59.31 13.32
N MET A 20 -0.85 58.54 12.72
CA MET A 20 -1.76 59.10 11.73
C MET A 20 -2.70 60.15 12.31
N LEU A 21 -3.20 59.91 13.53
CA LEU A 21 -4.02 60.88 14.27
C LEU A 21 -3.22 62.16 14.56
N GLY A 22 -1.95 62.05 15.01
CA GLY A 22 -1.08 63.21 15.24
C GLY A 22 -0.82 64.03 13.98
N ILE A 23 -0.66 63.35 12.82
CA ILE A 23 -0.51 64.04 11.54
C ILE A 23 -1.79 64.79 11.14
N ILE A 24 -2.96 64.18 11.34
CA ILE A 24 -4.25 64.84 11.06
C ILE A 24 -4.42 66.08 11.95
N ASP A 25 -4.20 65.93 13.23
CA ASP A 25 -4.31 67.06 14.17
C ASP A 25 -3.32 68.18 13.82
N PHE A 26 -2.08 67.87 13.47
CA PHE A 26 -1.09 68.83 13.02
C PHE A 26 -1.58 69.65 11.81
N PHE A 27 -2.15 69.00 10.80
CA PHE A 27 -2.71 69.73 9.64
C PHE A 27 -3.94 70.56 9.96
N LEU A 28 -4.83 70.07 10.88
CA LEU A 28 -5.99 70.82 11.32
C LEU A 28 -5.59 72.11 12.03
N ILE A 29 -4.53 72.06 12.88
CA ILE A 29 -3.98 73.25 13.55
C ILE A 29 -3.33 74.18 12.55
N MET A 30 -2.59 73.69 11.56
CA MET A 30 -1.94 74.50 10.52
C MET A 30 -2.95 75.26 9.70
N PHE A 31 -4.11 74.69 9.42
CA PHE A 31 -5.22 75.33 8.67
C PHE A 31 -6.07 76.24 9.58
N LYS A 32 -5.63 76.52 10.84
CA LYS A 32 -6.33 77.37 11.79
C LYS A 32 -7.80 77.01 12.06
N ILE A 33 -8.07 75.72 12.09
CA ILE A 33 -9.42 75.22 12.40
C ILE A 33 -9.70 75.46 13.92
N THR A 34 -10.96 75.70 14.25
CA THR A 34 -11.36 75.97 15.65
C THR A 34 -11.08 74.75 16.54
N SER A 35 -10.57 74.99 17.75
CA SER A 35 -10.20 73.92 18.70
C SER A 35 -11.33 72.97 19.00
N SER A 36 -12.59 73.45 19.05
CA SER A 36 -13.74 72.63 19.30
C SER A 36 -13.97 71.57 18.19
N LEU A 37 -13.74 71.95 16.94
CA LEU A 37 -13.86 71.00 15.78
C LEU A 37 -12.75 69.93 15.81
N ILE A 38 -11.51 70.33 16.16
CA ILE A 38 -10.39 69.40 16.28
C ILE A 38 -10.72 68.33 17.35
N TRP A 39 -11.18 68.72 18.52
CA TRP A 39 -11.56 67.78 19.57
C TRP A 39 -12.70 66.82 19.11
N ILE A 40 -13.71 67.30 18.40
CA ILE A 40 -14.76 66.46 17.91
C ILE A 40 -14.20 65.40 16.93
N ILE A 41 -13.36 65.81 15.99
CA ILE A 41 -12.77 64.91 15.00
C ILE A 41 -11.90 63.86 15.68
N THR A 42 -11.02 64.27 16.61
CA THR A 42 -10.13 63.36 17.36
C THR A 42 -10.94 62.35 18.18
N ILE A 43 -12.05 62.76 18.86
CA ILE A 43 -12.93 61.86 19.63
C ILE A 43 -13.62 60.86 18.68
N VAL A 44 -14.08 61.30 17.54
CA VAL A 44 -14.73 60.41 16.55
C VAL A 44 -13.72 59.36 16.01
N ILE A 45 -12.49 59.77 15.71
CA ILE A 45 -11.45 58.83 15.24
C ILE A 45 -11.08 57.84 16.35
N LEU A 46 -10.89 58.28 17.59
CA LEU A 46 -10.57 57.37 18.70
C LEU A 46 -11.73 56.41 19.04
N SER A 47 -12.96 56.90 19.01
CA SER A 47 -14.15 56.03 19.23
C SER A 47 -14.27 54.97 18.14
N SER A 48 -14.08 55.30 16.86
CA SER A 48 -14.11 54.35 15.75
C SER A 48 -13.04 53.29 15.90
N MET A 49 -11.82 53.68 16.32
CA MET A 49 -10.71 52.73 16.62
C MET A 49 -11.12 51.74 17.71
N ILE A 50 -11.67 52.19 18.83
CA ILE A 50 -12.11 51.34 19.94
C ILE A 50 -13.15 50.35 19.50
N ILE A 51 -14.12 50.80 18.70
CA ILE A 51 -15.22 49.95 18.19
C ILE A 51 -14.63 48.85 17.26
N ILE A 52 -13.81 49.21 16.29
CA ILE A 52 -13.24 48.28 15.32
C ILE A 52 -12.40 47.19 16.04
N TYR A 53 -11.42 47.60 16.85
CA TYR A 53 -10.54 46.65 17.56
C TYR A 53 -11.28 45.89 18.66
N GLY A 54 -12.23 46.50 19.33
CA GLY A 54 -13.08 45.84 20.32
C GLY A 54 -13.94 44.73 19.71
N TYR A 55 -14.52 45.00 18.54
CA TYR A 55 -15.29 44.00 17.79
C TYR A 55 -14.40 42.85 17.30
N ASP A 56 -13.24 43.16 16.74
CA ASP A 56 -12.30 42.11 16.25
C ASP A 56 -11.79 41.26 17.43
N TYR A 57 -11.44 41.88 18.56
CA TYR A 57 -11.06 41.16 19.77
C TYR A 57 -12.17 40.22 20.27
N TYR A 58 -13.43 40.73 20.38
CA TYR A 58 -14.55 39.93 20.85
C TYR A 58 -14.76 38.69 19.96
N ARG A 59 -14.82 38.90 18.64
CA ARG A 59 -15.01 37.84 17.65
C ARG A 59 -13.92 36.77 17.74
N LYS A 60 -12.65 37.15 17.75
CA LYS A 60 -11.51 36.24 17.85
C LYS A 60 -11.48 35.52 19.21
N ARG A 61 -11.73 36.25 20.30
CA ARG A 61 -11.76 35.66 21.63
C ARG A 61 -12.80 34.55 21.77
N VAL A 62 -14.01 34.79 21.32
CA VAL A 62 -15.10 33.79 21.39
C VAL A 62 -14.70 32.51 20.66
N PHE A 63 -14.20 32.63 19.45
CA PHE A 63 -13.78 31.48 18.65
C PHE A 63 -12.63 30.70 19.30
N TYR A 64 -11.52 31.36 19.63
CA TYR A 64 -10.35 30.69 20.18
C TYR A 64 -10.58 30.12 21.58
N GLN A 65 -11.41 30.74 22.41
CA GLN A 65 -11.76 30.16 23.70
C GLN A 65 -12.64 28.90 23.55
N ASP A 66 -13.63 28.92 22.67
CA ASP A 66 -14.46 27.75 22.37
C ASP A 66 -13.60 26.60 21.83
N PHE A 67 -12.73 26.91 20.88
CA PHE A 67 -11.77 25.95 20.29
C PHE A 67 -10.90 25.27 21.36
N ILE A 68 -10.18 26.06 22.20
CA ILE A 68 -9.29 25.53 23.23
C ILE A 68 -10.08 24.74 24.29
N THR A 69 -11.24 25.23 24.70
CA THR A 69 -12.07 24.57 25.71
C THR A 69 -12.57 23.22 25.23
N LYS A 70 -13.04 23.13 24.00
CA LYS A 70 -13.48 21.89 23.39
C LYS A 70 -12.30 20.92 23.17
N LEU A 71 -11.20 21.44 22.62
CA LEU A 71 -9.98 20.64 22.39
C LEU A 71 -9.48 19.99 23.69
N ASN A 72 -9.48 20.73 24.82
CA ASN A 72 -9.02 20.20 26.10
C ASN A 72 -9.95 19.14 26.70
N LYS A 73 -11.25 19.21 26.41
CA LYS A 73 -12.25 18.26 26.90
C LYS A 73 -12.33 16.98 26.09
N LEU A 74 -11.81 16.95 24.87
CA LEU A 74 -11.86 15.80 23.99
C LEU A 74 -10.78 14.77 24.34
N ASP A 75 -11.15 13.50 24.44
CA ASP A 75 -10.23 12.37 24.50
C ASP A 75 -9.53 12.18 23.15
N LYS A 76 -10.32 12.20 22.06
CA LYS A 76 -9.81 12.13 20.69
C LYS A 76 -9.78 13.53 20.09
N LYS A 77 -8.58 14.10 19.99
CA LYS A 77 -8.35 15.48 19.53
C LYS A 77 -8.74 15.70 18.06
N SER A 78 -8.71 14.67 17.25
CA SER A 78 -9.12 14.69 15.84
C SER A 78 -10.60 15.05 15.63
N LEU A 79 -11.47 14.86 16.63
CA LEU A 79 -12.88 15.22 16.53
C LEU A 79 -13.15 16.73 16.70
N ILE A 80 -12.13 17.56 16.85
CA ILE A 80 -12.29 18.99 17.09
C ILE A 80 -12.96 19.68 15.91
N THR A 81 -12.68 19.31 14.70
CA THR A 81 -13.22 19.90 13.46
C THR A 81 -14.73 19.69 13.33
N GLU A 82 -15.29 18.61 13.90
CA GLU A 82 -16.72 18.35 13.92
C GLU A 82 -17.47 19.19 14.96
N LEU A 83 -16.78 19.60 16.04
CA LEU A 83 -17.39 20.30 17.18
C LEU A 83 -17.30 21.81 17.10
N ILE A 84 -16.33 22.36 16.36
CA ILE A 84 -16.21 23.80 16.21
C ILE A 84 -16.98 24.29 14.99
N LYS A 85 -17.52 25.51 15.10
CA LYS A 85 -18.17 26.17 13.96
C LYS A 85 -17.14 26.93 13.14
N LYS A 86 -17.24 26.85 11.82
CA LYS A 86 -16.41 27.62 10.91
C LYS A 86 -16.58 29.12 11.19
N PRO A 87 -15.50 29.85 11.53
CA PRO A 87 -15.59 31.27 11.86
C PRO A 87 -15.74 32.13 10.63
N ASN A 88 -16.21 33.42 10.82
CA ASN A 88 -16.44 34.34 9.72
C ASN A 88 -15.24 35.27 9.41
N PHE A 89 -14.10 35.09 10.05
CA PHE A 89 -12.88 35.87 9.82
C PHE A 89 -11.79 35.03 9.16
N LEU A 90 -10.93 35.67 8.37
CA LEU A 90 -9.99 35.01 7.47
C LEU A 90 -9.05 34.04 8.18
N ASP A 91 -8.35 34.52 9.23
CA ASP A 91 -7.37 33.69 9.97
C ASP A 91 -8.01 32.43 10.56
N GLY A 92 -9.23 32.59 11.11
CA GLY A 92 -9.98 31.47 11.66
C GLY A 92 -10.49 30.50 10.60
N LYS A 93 -10.89 31.01 9.40
CA LYS A 93 -11.26 30.15 8.28
C LYS A 93 -10.07 29.32 7.80
N ILE A 94 -8.92 29.96 7.61
CA ILE A 94 -7.69 29.26 7.18
C ILE A 94 -7.34 28.17 8.19
N LEU A 95 -7.37 28.48 9.48
CA LEU A 95 -7.10 27.50 10.54
C LEU A 95 -8.09 26.33 10.48
N TYR A 96 -9.38 26.64 10.39
CA TYR A 96 -10.45 25.61 10.34
C TYR A 96 -10.28 24.71 9.10
N ASP A 97 -10.12 25.30 7.92
CA ASP A 97 -10.01 24.57 6.67
C ASP A 97 -8.72 23.71 6.65
N SER A 98 -7.60 24.25 7.16
CA SER A 98 -6.34 23.47 7.28
C SER A 98 -6.47 22.29 8.24
N LEU A 99 -7.12 22.48 9.41
CA LEU A 99 -7.36 21.39 10.35
C LEU A 99 -8.28 20.32 9.75
N TYR A 100 -9.32 20.73 9.03
CA TYR A 100 -10.22 19.81 8.36
C TYR A 100 -9.52 18.96 7.31
N GLU A 101 -8.65 19.56 6.49
CA GLU A 101 -7.84 18.84 5.49
C GLU A 101 -6.87 17.84 6.15
N ILE A 102 -6.22 18.24 7.23
CA ILE A 102 -5.32 17.37 8.00
C ILE A 102 -6.08 16.19 8.59
N ASP A 103 -7.21 16.45 9.26
CA ASP A 103 -8.03 15.39 9.85
C ASP A 103 -8.52 14.42 8.79
N LYS A 104 -9.00 14.92 7.65
CA LYS A 104 -9.45 14.09 6.53
C LYS A 104 -8.33 13.17 6.03
N SER A 105 -7.15 13.72 5.78
CA SER A 105 -5.98 12.93 5.34
C SER A 105 -5.60 11.86 6.37
N MET A 106 -5.59 12.20 7.67
CA MET A 106 -5.31 11.24 8.74
C MET A 106 -6.36 10.13 8.82
N TYR A 107 -7.65 10.45 8.65
CA TYR A 107 -8.71 9.42 8.62
C TYR A 107 -8.54 8.46 7.46
N GLU A 108 -8.25 8.97 6.26
CA GLU A 108 -8.00 8.15 5.06
C GLU A 108 -6.80 7.21 5.27
N GLU A 109 -5.69 7.69 5.85
CA GLU A 109 -4.54 6.87 6.18
C GLU A 109 -4.87 5.79 7.23
N ILE A 110 -5.55 6.15 8.32
CA ILE A 110 -5.95 5.20 9.36
C ILE A 110 -6.88 4.12 8.79
N GLU A 111 -7.81 4.49 7.93
CA GLU A 111 -8.74 3.54 7.29
C GLU A 111 -7.98 2.55 6.41
N GLN A 112 -6.98 3.01 5.65
CA GLN A 112 -6.09 2.14 4.87
C GLN A 112 -5.29 1.18 5.77
N TYR A 113 -4.73 1.68 6.89
CA TYR A 113 -4.01 0.82 7.84
C TYR A 113 -4.92 -0.24 8.47
N LEU A 114 -6.13 0.13 8.85
CA LEU A 114 -7.10 -0.81 9.41
C LEU A 114 -7.52 -1.87 8.39
N GLN A 115 -7.71 -1.49 7.15
CA GLN A 115 -8.01 -2.41 6.07
C GLN A 115 -6.86 -3.39 5.84
N ASN A 116 -5.61 -2.91 5.77
CA ASN A 116 -4.43 -3.75 5.62
C ASN A 116 -4.29 -4.75 6.79
N ILE A 117 -4.52 -4.30 8.04
CA ILE A 117 -4.49 -5.18 9.22
C ILE A 117 -5.58 -6.25 9.15
N ASN A 118 -6.80 -5.90 8.75
CA ASN A 118 -7.89 -6.87 8.62
C ASN A 118 -7.59 -7.88 7.52
N ASP A 119 -7.12 -7.43 6.39
CA ASP A 119 -6.67 -8.26 5.29
C ASP A 119 -5.55 -9.22 5.70
N PHE A 120 -4.61 -8.76 6.53
CA PHE A 120 -3.56 -9.61 7.06
C PHE A 120 -4.11 -10.68 8.00
N LYS A 121 -5.04 -10.31 8.89
CA LYS A 121 -5.70 -11.28 9.80
C LYS A 121 -6.44 -12.37 9.03
N GLU A 122 -7.27 -12.00 8.04
CA GLU A 122 -7.98 -12.96 7.20
C GLU A 122 -7.01 -13.91 6.49
N TYR A 123 -5.90 -13.37 5.97
CA TYR A 123 -4.87 -14.19 5.33
C TYR A 123 -4.25 -15.19 6.32
N ILE A 124 -3.88 -14.75 7.53
CA ILE A 124 -3.30 -15.64 8.55
C ILE A 124 -4.29 -16.72 8.99
N GLU A 125 -5.57 -16.41 9.12
CA GLU A 125 -6.59 -17.41 9.45
C GLU A 125 -6.68 -18.50 8.37
N LEU A 126 -6.75 -18.13 7.10
CA LEU A 126 -6.71 -19.06 5.97
C LEU A 126 -5.42 -19.87 5.94
N TRP A 127 -4.28 -19.21 6.16
CA TRP A 127 -2.99 -19.89 6.18
C TRP A 127 -2.89 -20.92 7.31
N VAL A 128 -3.33 -20.59 8.53
CA VAL A 128 -3.36 -21.52 9.66
C VAL A 128 -4.20 -22.75 9.33
N HIS A 129 -5.35 -22.54 8.67
CA HIS A 129 -6.21 -23.63 8.23
C HIS A 129 -5.48 -24.55 7.24
N GLU A 130 -4.85 -23.96 6.22
CA GLU A 130 -4.16 -24.72 5.18
C GLU A 130 -2.92 -25.49 5.68
N VAL A 131 -2.17 -24.91 6.63
CA VAL A 131 -1.02 -25.61 7.25
C VAL A 131 -1.47 -26.77 8.16
N LYS A 132 -2.62 -26.65 8.82
CA LYS A 132 -3.16 -27.75 9.64
C LYS A 132 -3.46 -29.01 8.83
N LEU A 133 -3.88 -28.88 7.57
CA LEU A 133 -4.24 -30.02 6.72
C LEU A 133 -3.06 -30.97 6.46
N PRO A 134 -1.90 -30.54 5.94
CA PRO A 134 -0.75 -31.41 5.74
C PRO A 134 -0.16 -31.92 7.07
N ILE A 135 -0.25 -31.14 8.16
CA ILE A 135 0.15 -31.63 9.49
C ILE A 135 -0.74 -32.79 9.95
N ALA A 136 -2.06 -32.65 9.84
CA ALA A 136 -3.01 -33.71 10.19
C ALA A 136 -2.82 -34.95 9.29
N SER A 137 -2.62 -34.75 7.98
CA SER A 137 -2.31 -35.81 7.04
C SER A 137 -1.02 -36.56 7.40
N SER A 138 0.06 -35.82 7.74
CA SER A 138 1.32 -36.41 8.18
C SER A 138 1.15 -37.24 9.48
N LYS A 139 0.41 -36.71 10.45
CA LYS A 139 0.11 -37.45 11.70
C LYS A 139 -0.66 -38.74 11.44
N LEU A 140 -1.67 -38.71 10.55
CA LEU A 140 -2.45 -39.87 10.17
C LEU A 140 -1.60 -40.94 9.46
N MET A 141 -0.71 -40.51 8.54
CA MET A 141 0.24 -41.41 7.88
C MET A 141 1.17 -42.11 8.87
N ILE A 142 1.71 -41.36 9.84
CA ILE A 142 2.57 -41.93 10.91
C ILE A 142 1.77 -42.91 11.75
N TYR A 143 0.55 -42.55 12.16
CA TYR A 143 -0.32 -43.42 12.97
C TYR A 143 -0.67 -44.73 12.26
N ASN A 144 -0.95 -44.67 10.97
CA ASN A 144 -1.27 -45.83 10.14
C ASN A 144 -0.02 -46.62 9.68
N HIS A 145 1.17 -46.32 10.20
CA HIS A 145 2.42 -46.95 9.80
C HIS A 145 2.65 -46.92 8.27
N GLU A 146 2.24 -45.83 7.59
CA GLU A 146 2.46 -45.69 6.16
C GLU A 146 3.96 -45.71 5.85
N THR A 147 4.38 -46.66 5.03
CA THR A 147 5.80 -46.90 4.72
C THR A 147 6.31 -46.04 3.54
N ASP A 148 5.41 -45.37 2.82
CA ASP A 148 5.78 -44.54 1.67
C ASP A 148 6.33 -43.16 2.14
N LYS A 149 7.64 -43.11 2.31
CA LYS A 149 8.36 -41.89 2.68
C LYS A 149 8.12 -40.71 1.72
N ARG A 150 7.77 -40.97 0.46
CA ARG A 150 7.53 -39.92 -0.56
C ARG A 150 6.26 -39.14 -0.25
N LYS A 151 5.19 -39.84 0.19
CA LYS A 151 3.96 -39.17 0.60
C LYS A 151 4.17 -38.26 1.81
N LEU A 152 4.93 -38.71 2.80
CA LEU A 152 5.26 -37.89 3.97
C LEU A 152 6.10 -36.67 3.55
N GLN A 153 7.11 -36.85 2.70
CA GLN A 153 7.92 -35.76 2.17
C GLN A 153 7.09 -34.74 1.41
N GLU A 154 6.09 -35.18 0.64
CA GLU A 154 5.16 -34.27 -0.03
C GLU A 154 4.40 -33.36 0.97
N GLN A 155 3.92 -33.91 2.10
CA GLN A 155 3.25 -33.10 3.11
C GLN A 155 4.21 -32.08 3.77
N ILE A 156 5.46 -32.48 4.03
CA ILE A 156 6.49 -31.58 4.58
C ILE A 156 6.77 -30.45 3.59
N ASN A 157 6.97 -30.76 2.32
CA ASN A 157 7.21 -29.75 1.27
C ASN A 157 6.03 -28.76 1.14
N ARG A 158 4.79 -29.23 1.36
CA ARG A 158 3.61 -28.36 1.40
C ARG A 158 3.67 -27.37 2.57
N ILE A 159 4.06 -27.85 3.76
CA ILE A 159 4.21 -26.99 4.94
C ILE A 159 5.29 -25.93 4.68
N GLU A 160 6.45 -26.34 4.14
CA GLU A 160 7.53 -25.41 3.80
C GLU A 160 7.07 -24.33 2.82
N ASN A 161 6.32 -24.72 1.78
CA ASN A 161 5.77 -23.76 0.82
C ASN A 161 4.80 -22.75 1.46
N TYR A 162 3.96 -23.19 2.39
CA TYR A 162 3.05 -22.28 3.12
C TYR A 162 3.83 -21.33 4.05
N VAL A 163 4.87 -21.81 4.73
CA VAL A 163 5.74 -20.97 5.56
C VAL A 163 6.44 -19.89 4.70
N GLU A 164 6.99 -20.28 3.54
CA GLU A 164 7.59 -19.31 2.63
C GLU A 164 6.57 -18.27 2.12
N GLN A 165 5.35 -18.70 1.79
CA GLN A 165 4.31 -17.76 1.35
C GLN A 165 4.06 -16.65 2.39
N VAL A 166 3.94 -17.01 3.68
CA VAL A 166 3.77 -16.01 4.74
C VAL A 166 4.98 -15.11 4.87
N LEU A 167 6.19 -15.66 4.83
CA LEU A 167 7.41 -14.85 4.90
C LEU A 167 7.50 -13.84 3.75
N TYR A 168 7.16 -14.24 2.53
CA TYR A 168 7.13 -13.32 1.40
C TYR A 168 5.99 -12.32 1.47
N TYR A 169 4.82 -12.71 2.01
CA TYR A 169 3.72 -11.78 2.24
C TYR A 169 4.11 -10.69 3.25
N ILE A 170 4.73 -11.06 4.38
CA ILE A 170 5.23 -10.10 5.39
C ILE A 170 6.29 -9.16 4.78
N ARG A 171 7.17 -9.70 3.93
CA ARG A 171 8.16 -8.88 3.23
C ARG A 171 7.53 -7.92 2.24
N LEU A 172 6.42 -8.27 1.61
CA LEU A 172 5.67 -7.37 0.73
C LEU A 172 5.14 -6.15 1.49
N GLU A 173 4.62 -6.34 2.70
CA GLU A 173 4.07 -5.25 3.51
C GLU A 173 5.16 -4.32 4.06
N ASN A 174 6.32 -4.87 4.44
CA ASN A 174 7.37 -4.14 5.16
C ASN A 174 8.52 -3.63 4.27
N SER A 175 8.52 -3.91 2.97
CA SER A 175 9.73 -3.76 2.17
C SER A 175 9.76 -2.52 1.30
N GLU A 176 10.19 -1.39 1.86
CA GLU A 176 10.80 -0.35 1.01
C GLU A 176 12.23 -0.73 0.55
N HIS A 177 12.95 -1.69 1.21
CA HIS A 177 14.37 -1.97 0.94
C HIS A 177 14.82 -3.43 1.06
N ASP A 178 13.93 -4.44 1.04
CA ASP A 178 14.29 -5.83 1.39
C ASP A 178 14.71 -6.70 0.18
N TYR A 179 14.88 -6.14 -1.02
CA TYR A 179 15.33 -6.86 -2.21
C TYR A 179 16.59 -6.24 -2.82
N LEU A 180 17.47 -7.10 -3.36
CA LEU A 180 18.73 -6.70 -3.96
C LEU A 180 18.72 -6.99 -5.46
N LEU A 181 18.54 -5.94 -6.27
CA LEU A 181 18.64 -6.06 -7.74
C LEU A 181 20.06 -6.32 -8.20
N LYS A 182 20.28 -7.43 -8.89
CA LYS A 182 21.57 -7.83 -9.48
C LYS A 182 21.36 -8.62 -10.76
N LYS A 183 22.44 -8.75 -11.54
CA LYS A 183 22.44 -9.60 -12.73
C LYS A 183 22.21 -11.06 -12.32
N CYS A 184 21.12 -11.65 -12.78
CA CYS A 184 20.70 -13.02 -12.49
C CYS A 184 20.65 -13.84 -13.78
N ASN A 185 21.21 -15.03 -13.78
CA ASN A 185 21.08 -15.96 -14.89
C ASN A 185 19.79 -16.79 -14.72
N LEU A 186 18.85 -16.64 -15.63
CA LEU A 186 17.54 -17.33 -15.60
C LEU A 186 17.69 -18.85 -15.57
N GLY A 187 18.62 -19.40 -16.34
CA GLY A 187 18.86 -20.83 -16.38
C GLY A 187 19.26 -21.40 -15.01
N LYS A 188 20.18 -20.72 -14.30
CA LYS A 188 20.57 -21.16 -12.96
C LYS A 188 19.39 -21.16 -11.98
N ILE A 189 18.55 -20.13 -12.04
CA ILE A 189 17.38 -20.01 -11.16
C ILE A 189 16.35 -21.09 -11.48
N VAL A 190 15.98 -21.27 -12.75
CA VAL A 190 15.03 -22.28 -13.20
C VAL A 190 15.50 -23.69 -12.81
N HIS A 191 16.77 -24.04 -13.06
CA HIS A 191 17.32 -25.34 -12.66
C HIS A 191 17.26 -25.55 -11.13
N LYS A 192 17.57 -24.52 -10.34
CA LYS A 192 17.49 -24.60 -8.88
C LYS A 192 16.07 -24.89 -8.41
N VAL A 193 15.06 -24.21 -8.99
CA VAL A 193 13.65 -24.42 -8.62
C VAL A 193 13.14 -25.78 -9.10
N ILE A 194 13.52 -26.23 -10.30
CA ILE A 194 13.20 -27.60 -10.79
C ILE A 194 13.76 -28.64 -9.83
N LYS A 195 15.04 -28.50 -9.43
CA LYS A 195 15.69 -29.42 -8.48
C LYS A 195 14.96 -29.45 -7.13
N ARG A 196 14.54 -28.29 -6.62
CA ARG A 196 13.76 -28.19 -5.38
C ARG A 196 12.44 -28.97 -5.45
N ASN A 197 11.78 -28.99 -6.61
CA ASN A 197 10.50 -29.66 -6.83
C ASN A 197 10.65 -31.08 -7.41
N GLN A 198 11.88 -31.61 -7.51
CA GLN A 198 12.18 -32.86 -8.22
C GLN A 198 11.34 -34.04 -7.74
N ASP A 199 11.18 -34.20 -6.42
CA ASP A 199 10.43 -35.33 -5.87
C ASP A 199 8.94 -35.27 -6.27
N SER A 200 8.33 -34.10 -6.20
CA SER A 200 6.93 -33.90 -6.60
C SER A 200 6.75 -34.08 -8.12
N LEU A 201 7.69 -33.57 -8.92
CA LEU A 201 7.65 -33.73 -10.38
C LEU A 201 7.77 -35.22 -10.79
N LEU A 202 8.68 -35.96 -10.17
CA LEU A 202 8.86 -37.41 -10.41
C LEU A 202 7.65 -38.21 -9.91
N PHE A 203 7.17 -37.91 -8.71
CA PHE A 203 6.01 -38.59 -8.13
C PHE A 203 4.76 -38.49 -9.02
N HIS A 204 4.53 -37.29 -9.60
CA HIS A 204 3.40 -37.05 -10.50
C HIS A 204 3.71 -37.30 -11.98
N LYS A 205 4.90 -37.83 -12.29
CA LYS A 205 5.36 -38.14 -13.66
C LYS A 205 5.24 -36.97 -14.63
N ILE A 206 5.64 -35.77 -14.16
CA ILE A 206 5.58 -34.53 -14.95
C ILE A 206 6.91 -34.41 -15.74
N SER A 207 6.83 -34.32 -17.06
CA SER A 207 7.99 -34.07 -17.91
C SER A 207 8.33 -32.57 -17.96
N ILE A 208 9.62 -32.27 -17.89
CA ILE A 208 10.13 -30.91 -18.00
C ILE A 208 10.84 -30.72 -19.33
N GLU A 209 10.49 -29.67 -20.04
CA GLU A 209 11.20 -29.23 -21.24
C GLU A 209 11.75 -27.82 -21.03
N ILE A 210 12.98 -27.58 -21.46
CA ILE A 210 13.67 -26.31 -21.26
C ILE A 210 14.20 -25.81 -22.59
N LYS A 211 13.88 -24.56 -22.95
CA LYS A 211 14.32 -23.91 -24.19
C LYS A 211 14.87 -22.52 -23.92
N ASN A 212 15.98 -22.17 -24.52
CA ASN A 212 16.54 -20.82 -24.63
C ASN A 212 16.71 -20.06 -23.29
N ILE A 213 17.06 -20.75 -22.18
CA ILE A 213 17.05 -20.13 -20.84
C ILE A 213 18.38 -19.47 -20.41
N ASN A 214 19.34 -19.28 -21.28
CA ASN A 214 20.68 -18.74 -20.91
C ASN A 214 20.74 -17.21 -20.86
N GLU A 215 19.62 -16.55 -20.64
CA GLU A 215 19.54 -15.09 -20.56
C GLU A 215 19.89 -14.57 -19.17
N ILE A 216 20.42 -13.34 -19.14
CA ILE A 216 20.74 -12.61 -17.91
C ILE A 216 19.75 -11.46 -17.79
N VAL A 217 19.12 -11.35 -16.62
CA VAL A 217 18.16 -10.29 -16.28
C VAL A 217 18.60 -9.58 -15.00
N ILE A 218 18.14 -8.35 -14.79
CA ILE A 218 18.28 -7.64 -13.51
C ILE A 218 17.08 -7.97 -12.64
N SER A 219 17.32 -8.61 -11.49
CA SER A 219 16.25 -9.01 -10.56
C SER A 219 16.86 -9.40 -9.21
N ASP A 220 16.00 -9.67 -8.21
CA ASP A 220 16.41 -10.39 -6.99
C ASP A 220 16.27 -11.89 -7.21
N SER A 221 17.36 -12.62 -7.08
CA SER A 221 17.39 -14.06 -7.34
C SER A 221 16.48 -14.86 -6.40
N LYS A 222 16.35 -14.46 -5.11
CA LYS A 222 15.53 -15.16 -4.13
C LYS A 222 14.05 -14.93 -4.39
N TRP A 223 13.68 -13.68 -4.71
CA TRP A 223 12.32 -13.35 -5.06
C TRP A 223 11.89 -14.03 -6.37
N LEU A 224 12.78 -14.05 -7.35
CA LEU A 224 12.52 -14.73 -8.62
C LEU A 224 12.40 -16.26 -8.45
N GLU A 225 13.24 -16.87 -7.59
CA GLU A 225 13.11 -18.29 -7.20
C GLU A 225 11.74 -18.58 -6.61
N PHE A 226 11.26 -17.74 -5.69
CA PHE A 226 9.94 -17.89 -5.10
C PHE A 226 8.82 -17.75 -6.15
N ILE A 227 8.87 -16.73 -7.00
CA ILE A 227 7.89 -16.49 -8.08
C ILE A 227 7.77 -17.73 -8.98
N ILE A 228 8.91 -18.23 -9.47
CA ILE A 228 8.95 -19.42 -10.33
C ILE A 228 8.44 -20.65 -9.57
N ASN A 229 8.81 -20.81 -8.29
CA ASN A 229 8.36 -21.91 -7.45
C ASN A 229 6.83 -21.91 -7.27
N GLN A 230 6.20 -20.75 -7.10
CA GLN A 230 4.74 -20.63 -7.00
C GLN A 230 4.04 -21.07 -8.31
N ILE A 231 4.60 -20.68 -9.46
CA ILE A 231 4.07 -21.06 -10.77
C ILE A 231 4.20 -22.58 -10.97
N ILE A 232 5.34 -23.18 -10.68
CA ILE A 232 5.55 -24.65 -10.75
C ILE A 232 4.62 -25.38 -9.79
N SER A 233 4.48 -24.92 -8.55
CA SER A 233 3.56 -25.50 -7.56
C SER A 233 2.13 -25.50 -8.07
N ASN A 234 1.68 -24.41 -8.71
CA ASN A 234 0.37 -24.35 -9.35
C ASN A 234 0.26 -25.34 -10.53
N SER A 235 1.27 -25.42 -11.39
CA SER A 235 1.28 -26.39 -12.50
C SER A 235 1.24 -27.85 -12.03
N ILE A 236 1.90 -28.17 -10.92
CA ILE A 236 1.82 -29.50 -10.28
C ILE A 236 0.42 -29.75 -9.71
N LYS A 237 -0.15 -28.76 -9.03
CA LYS A 237 -1.45 -28.83 -8.37
C LYS A 237 -2.60 -29.01 -9.38
N TYR A 238 -2.58 -28.24 -10.46
CA TYR A 238 -3.63 -28.21 -11.48
C TYR A 238 -3.29 -29.01 -12.73
N ARG A 239 -2.43 -30.03 -12.58
CA ARG A 239 -2.03 -30.90 -13.67
C ARG A 239 -3.20 -31.70 -14.27
N SER A 240 -3.06 -32.12 -15.53
CA SER A 240 -3.95 -33.08 -16.15
C SER A 240 -3.74 -34.49 -15.55
N LYS A 241 -4.65 -35.43 -15.86
CA LYS A 241 -4.50 -36.82 -15.38
C LYS A 241 -3.51 -37.66 -16.21
N LYS A 242 -3.14 -37.21 -17.42
CA LYS A 242 -2.26 -37.93 -18.34
C LYS A 242 -1.27 -36.95 -18.99
N ASP A 243 -0.06 -37.45 -19.29
CA ASP A 243 0.95 -36.80 -20.10
C ASP A 243 1.28 -35.36 -19.67
N CYS A 244 1.49 -35.17 -18.33
CA CYS A 244 1.76 -33.87 -17.77
C CYS A 244 3.11 -33.35 -18.23
N LYS A 245 3.15 -32.10 -18.70
CA LYS A 245 4.37 -31.43 -19.18
C LYS A 245 4.42 -29.99 -18.73
N ILE A 246 5.60 -29.53 -18.33
CA ILE A 246 5.90 -28.12 -18.08
C ILE A 246 7.05 -27.71 -18.99
N LEU A 247 6.84 -26.68 -19.80
CA LEU A 247 7.83 -26.08 -20.69
C LEU A 247 8.30 -24.75 -20.13
N PHE A 248 9.60 -24.56 -19.99
CA PHE A 248 10.26 -23.29 -19.73
C PHE A 248 10.88 -22.79 -21.04
N ASN A 249 10.52 -21.60 -21.46
CA ASN A 249 11.06 -20.96 -22.66
C ASN A 249 11.37 -19.50 -22.38
N VAL A 250 12.51 -19.02 -22.82
CA VAL A 250 12.83 -17.59 -22.77
C VAL A 250 12.75 -17.03 -24.19
N ILE A 251 11.97 -15.97 -24.32
CA ILE A 251 11.89 -15.17 -25.53
C ILE A 251 12.71 -13.92 -25.30
N ASN A 252 13.62 -13.65 -26.21
CA ASN A 252 14.43 -12.42 -26.24
C ASN A 252 14.15 -11.69 -27.55
N ASP A 253 13.41 -10.60 -27.50
CA ASP A 253 13.07 -9.76 -28.65
C ASP A 253 13.72 -8.39 -28.48
N ASN A 254 15.01 -8.33 -28.80
CA ASN A 254 15.96 -7.18 -28.85
C ASN A 254 15.98 -6.19 -27.69
N HIS A 255 14.94 -6.12 -26.84
CA HIS A 255 14.86 -5.28 -25.63
C HIS A 255 13.88 -5.83 -24.60
N ASN A 256 13.16 -6.91 -24.90
CA ASN A 256 12.18 -7.49 -23.98
C ASN A 256 12.49 -8.96 -23.73
N ILE A 257 13.08 -9.25 -22.59
CA ILE A 257 13.29 -10.64 -22.16
C ILE A 257 12.03 -11.10 -21.42
N ALA A 258 11.47 -12.24 -21.84
CA ALA A 258 10.32 -12.84 -21.18
C ALA A 258 10.58 -14.31 -20.87
N LEU A 259 10.38 -14.72 -19.61
CA LEU A 259 10.33 -16.12 -19.22
C LEU A 259 8.90 -16.62 -19.30
N GLU A 260 8.64 -17.57 -20.17
CA GLU A 260 7.37 -18.28 -20.30
C GLU A 260 7.43 -19.63 -19.59
N ILE A 261 6.45 -19.91 -18.75
CA ILE A 261 6.24 -21.19 -18.09
C ILE A 261 4.87 -21.70 -18.55
N ILE A 262 4.86 -22.82 -19.27
CA ILE A 262 3.68 -23.33 -19.95
C ILE A 262 3.41 -24.76 -19.45
N ASP A 263 2.25 -25.00 -18.86
CA ASP A 263 1.78 -26.33 -18.52
C ASP A 263 0.59 -26.76 -19.38
N ASN A 264 0.43 -28.05 -19.56
CA ASN A 264 -0.71 -28.67 -20.23
C ASN A 264 -1.76 -29.18 -19.24
N GLY A 265 -1.98 -28.48 -18.15
CA GLY A 265 -2.93 -28.82 -17.10
C GLY A 265 -4.38 -28.63 -17.47
N ILE A 266 -5.24 -28.54 -16.44
CA ILE A 266 -6.69 -28.40 -16.61
C ILE A 266 -7.11 -27.05 -17.20
N GLY A 267 -6.21 -26.06 -17.23
CA GLY A 267 -6.49 -24.72 -17.73
C GLY A 267 -7.40 -23.89 -16.80
N ILE A 268 -7.64 -22.65 -17.20
CA ILE A 268 -8.43 -21.66 -16.46
C ILE A 268 -9.54 -21.13 -17.37
N ASP A 269 -10.74 -20.94 -16.83
CA ASP A 269 -11.85 -20.33 -17.57
C ASP A 269 -11.52 -18.87 -17.93
N LYS A 270 -11.85 -18.46 -19.14
CA LYS A 270 -11.63 -17.09 -19.63
C LYS A 270 -12.27 -16.03 -18.73
N LYS A 271 -13.39 -16.35 -18.09
CA LYS A 271 -14.07 -15.44 -17.15
C LYS A 271 -13.28 -15.25 -15.85
N GLU A 272 -12.51 -16.25 -15.45
CA GLU A 272 -11.69 -16.23 -14.22
C GLU A 272 -10.32 -15.58 -14.43
N LEU A 273 -9.79 -15.58 -15.66
CA LEU A 273 -8.43 -15.08 -15.97
C LEU A 273 -8.17 -13.64 -15.47
N LYS A 274 -9.18 -12.79 -15.46
CA LYS A 274 -9.05 -11.40 -14.98
C LYS A 274 -8.89 -11.28 -13.47
N TYR A 275 -9.26 -12.32 -12.71
CA TYR A 275 -9.26 -12.32 -11.25
C TYR A 275 -8.16 -13.20 -10.64
N VAL A 276 -7.39 -13.96 -11.45
CA VAL A 276 -6.42 -14.94 -10.94
C VAL A 276 -5.31 -14.34 -10.09
N PHE A 277 -5.04 -13.04 -10.23
CA PHE A 277 -4.08 -12.30 -9.43
C PHE A 277 -4.73 -11.54 -8.26
N ASP A 278 -6.06 -11.60 -8.12
CA ASP A 278 -6.74 -10.93 -7.02
C ASP A 278 -6.49 -11.69 -5.70
N LYS A 279 -6.45 -10.95 -4.62
CA LYS A 279 -6.21 -11.48 -3.27
C LYS A 279 -7.29 -12.49 -2.89
N SER A 280 -6.87 -13.64 -2.36
CA SER A 280 -7.77 -14.72 -1.92
C SER A 280 -8.68 -15.29 -3.01
N PHE A 281 -8.42 -15.01 -4.29
CA PHE A 281 -9.21 -15.56 -5.38
C PHE A 281 -8.91 -17.05 -5.57
N THR A 282 -9.96 -17.86 -5.45
CA THR A 282 -9.93 -19.30 -5.75
C THR A 282 -10.99 -19.60 -6.80
N GLY A 283 -10.58 -19.84 -8.05
CA GLY A 283 -11.50 -20.22 -9.13
C GLY A 283 -12.22 -21.56 -8.85
N GLN A 284 -13.12 -21.96 -9.74
CA GLN A 284 -13.85 -23.23 -9.64
C GLN A 284 -12.91 -24.43 -9.44
N ASN A 285 -11.78 -24.45 -10.14
CA ASN A 285 -10.74 -25.47 -10.00
C ASN A 285 -10.12 -25.50 -8.61
N GLY A 286 -9.94 -24.34 -7.97
CA GLY A 286 -9.41 -24.23 -6.61
C GLY A 286 -10.37 -24.73 -5.54
N ARG A 287 -11.68 -24.62 -5.77
CA ARG A 287 -12.73 -25.15 -4.88
C ARG A 287 -12.87 -26.67 -4.98
N LEU A 288 -12.59 -27.24 -6.14
CA LEU A 288 -12.63 -28.70 -6.37
C LEU A 288 -11.39 -29.41 -5.81
N VAL A 289 -10.23 -28.76 -5.86
CA VAL A 289 -8.98 -29.23 -5.26
C VAL A 289 -8.88 -28.60 -3.87
N SER A 290 -9.43 -29.26 -2.85
CA SER A 290 -9.40 -28.79 -1.47
C SER A 290 -7.99 -28.37 -1.06
N SER A 291 -7.77 -27.11 -0.76
CA SER A 291 -6.53 -26.47 -0.33
C SER A 291 -5.95 -25.43 -1.29
N SER A 292 -6.61 -24.29 -1.47
CA SER A 292 -6.00 -23.14 -2.10
C SER A 292 -6.37 -21.85 -1.39
N THR A 293 -5.37 -21.17 -0.83
CA THR A 293 -5.53 -19.86 -0.16
C THR A 293 -5.87 -18.74 -1.15
N GLY A 294 -5.70 -18.94 -2.46
CA GLY A 294 -5.79 -17.89 -3.47
C GLY A 294 -4.70 -16.81 -3.38
N MET A 295 -3.70 -17.01 -2.51
CA MET A 295 -2.65 -16.01 -2.25
C MET A 295 -1.40 -16.17 -3.11
N GLY A 296 -1.13 -17.37 -3.63
CA GLY A 296 0.12 -17.65 -4.34
C GLY A 296 0.34 -16.75 -5.57
N LEU A 297 -0.64 -16.62 -6.45
CA LEU A 297 -0.55 -15.76 -7.63
C LEU A 297 -0.63 -14.27 -7.28
N TYR A 298 -1.38 -13.88 -6.25
CA TYR A 298 -1.40 -12.52 -5.73
C TYR A 298 0.00 -12.09 -5.26
N ILE A 299 0.66 -12.89 -4.40
CA ILE A 299 2.03 -12.62 -3.92
C ILE A 299 2.99 -12.57 -5.11
N THR A 300 2.88 -13.52 -6.06
CA THR A 300 3.69 -13.56 -7.28
C THR A 300 3.57 -12.25 -8.08
N LYS A 301 2.34 -11.76 -8.30
CA LYS A 301 2.07 -10.49 -9.00
C LYS A 301 2.67 -9.30 -8.25
N SER A 302 2.43 -9.21 -6.94
CA SER A 302 2.93 -8.12 -6.11
C SER A 302 4.46 -8.07 -6.04
N LEU A 303 5.13 -9.24 -5.99
CA LEU A 303 6.59 -9.31 -6.06
C LEU A 303 7.13 -8.90 -7.44
N CYS A 304 6.47 -9.32 -8.52
CA CYS A 304 6.82 -8.88 -9.87
C CYS A 304 6.72 -7.35 -10.00
N ASP A 305 5.64 -6.75 -9.51
CA ASP A 305 5.42 -5.31 -9.58
C ASP A 305 6.49 -4.54 -8.77
N LYS A 306 6.85 -5.01 -7.57
CA LYS A 306 7.93 -4.41 -6.77
C LYS A 306 9.31 -4.53 -7.43
N LEU A 307 9.57 -5.62 -8.14
CA LEU A 307 10.80 -5.80 -8.92
C LEU A 307 10.80 -5.02 -10.26
N GLY A 308 9.69 -4.34 -10.59
CA GLY A 308 9.52 -3.67 -11.86
C GLY A 308 9.27 -4.63 -13.04
N HIS A 309 8.90 -5.87 -12.78
CA HIS A 309 8.58 -6.86 -13.80
C HIS A 309 7.08 -6.90 -14.09
N LYS A 310 6.73 -7.29 -15.31
CA LYS A 310 5.32 -7.48 -15.69
C LYS A 310 5.00 -8.96 -15.80
N ILE A 311 3.93 -9.41 -15.18
CA ILE A 311 3.45 -10.78 -15.28
C ILE A 311 2.14 -10.83 -16.06
N LYS A 312 1.98 -11.84 -16.92
CA LYS A 312 0.74 -12.12 -17.65
C LYS A 312 0.40 -13.60 -17.56
N ILE A 313 -0.87 -13.92 -17.64
CA ILE A 313 -1.38 -15.27 -17.70
C ILE A 313 -2.32 -15.44 -18.91
N GLU A 314 -2.13 -16.51 -19.65
CA GLU A 314 -2.99 -16.94 -20.75
C GLU A 314 -3.35 -18.38 -20.52
N SER A 315 -4.59 -18.76 -20.73
CA SER A 315 -5.01 -20.14 -20.55
C SER A 315 -6.21 -20.50 -21.42
N THR A 316 -6.31 -21.78 -21.72
CA THR A 316 -7.48 -22.39 -22.38
C THR A 316 -7.84 -23.66 -21.61
N ILE A 317 -9.11 -23.79 -21.21
CA ILE A 317 -9.62 -24.95 -20.46
C ILE A 317 -9.22 -26.24 -21.17
N HIS A 318 -8.70 -27.20 -20.40
CA HIS A 318 -8.24 -28.53 -20.81
C HIS A 318 -7.14 -28.52 -21.90
N LYS A 319 -6.45 -27.39 -22.10
CA LYS A 319 -5.37 -27.33 -23.08
C LYS A 319 -4.05 -26.93 -22.46
N TYR A 320 -3.98 -25.71 -21.87
CA TYR A 320 -2.75 -25.18 -21.30
C TYR A 320 -3.00 -24.01 -20.37
N THR A 321 -2.02 -23.75 -19.51
CA THR A 321 -1.84 -22.46 -18.83
C THR A 321 -0.43 -21.96 -19.12
N LYS A 322 -0.30 -20.69 -19.55
CA LYS A 322 0.95 -20.01 -19.83
C LYS A 322 1.07 -18.81 -18.93
N VAL A 323 2.14 -18.75 -18.13
CA VAL A 323 2.52 -17.60 -17.32
C VAL A 323 3.78 -16.99 -17.93
N SER A 324 3.75 -15.70 -18.25
CA SER A 324 4.86 -14.97 -18.86
C SER A 324 5.33 -13.86 -17.92
N ILE A 325 6.60 -13.85 -17.55
CA ILE A 325 7.25 -12.81 -16.75
C ILE A 325 8.14 -12.00 -17.68
N TYR A 326 7.81 -10.73 -17.87
CA TYR A 326 8.56 -9.77 -18.67
C TYR A 326 9.52 -9.00 -17.79
N PHE A 327 10.80 -9.01 -18.13
CA PHE A 327 11.85 -8.30 -17.43
C PHE A 327 12.08 -6.94 -18.10
N ASN A 328 12.19 -5.89 -17.29
CA ASN A 328 12.52 -4.57 -17.83
C ASN A 328 13.99 -4.48 -18.21
N ASP A 329 14.30 -3.62 -19.19
CA ASP A 329 15.66 -3.35 -19.66
C ASP A 329 16.48 -2.61 -18.60
N ASP A 330 17.82 -2.73 -18.69
CA ASP A 330 18.82 -2.08 -17.81
C ASP A 330 18.60 -0.57 -17.63
N GLN A 331 18.01 0.11 -18.62
CA GLN A 331 17.73 1.55 -18.58
C GLN A 331 16.68 1.96 -17.52
N TYR A 332 15.73 1.08 -17.20
CA TYR A 332 14.70 1.37 -16.18
C TYR A 332 15.31 1.53 -14.78
N TYR A 333 16.33 0.75 -14.47
CA TYR A 333 16.95 0.73 -13.13
C TYR A 333 17.96 1.86 -12.92
N ASN A 334 18.38 2.57 -13.97
CA ASN A 334 19.25 3.74 -13.87
C ASN A 334 18.49 5.03 -13.51
N VAL A 335 17.17 5.03 -13.62
CA VAL A 335 16.29 6.18 -13.32
C VAL A 335 15.77 6.15 -11.88
N VAL A 336 15.83 4.99 -11.21
CA VAL A 336 15.25 4.75 -9.86
C VAL A 336 16.32 4.80 -8.74
N ARG A 337 17.57 5.17 -9.08
CA ARG A 337 18.66 5.38 -8.10
C ARG A 337 18.74 6.82 -7.62
#